data_bdf32f7626e1366c1a562fc24e32f2fb
#
_entry.id   bdf32f7626e1366c1a562fc24e32f2fb
#
_cell.length_a   1.000
_cell.length_b   1.000
_cell.length_c   1.000
_cell.angle_alpha   90.00
_cell.angle_beta   90.00
_cell.angle_gamma   90.00
#
_symmetry.space_group_name_H-M   'P 1'
#
loop_
_entity.id
_entity.type
_entity.pdbx_description
1 polymer ?
#
loop_
_entity_poly.entity_id
_entity_poly.type
_entity_poly.pdbx_seq_one_letter_code
_entity_poly.pdbx_strand_id
1 'polypeptide(L)'
;MLHMKKATKFGALALASALSFSLVAVAPSATAATCAKKTEVTMLGTIKDEIKDQFLAAVKKYNASQKCYTLKSITGDKKLTFLQNVTPMYAAKNAPTIMYTLQEIPDMADKVMDWKGTKLVKLVSPSLLDAATINKKIVGVPSTAEAFGLLYNKKVISAAGIDVTKIKTRNDLEAAFKTLQAKGKKAIHFSAIWWSLGAHFTNIYHANSASTHEGRLKVLDALSDGKKDLSADPVFKNWLATFDLLKKYNGSPANLTDTEYDASIAALSSGDYGFMFQGNWTEPNLMTAAPGVDFGIMNLPISTDAKAYGNDSIPVGVPGYFMVDTKQSTKAERDGAIDFLTWLYTSPAGQGFVANPVTKGGMGFIPVYSGFKVQPATYMAKEISKYVVAGKTLEWINTYYPAGLQETVGKVSMQQYFTDKISAADLATAIQNAWKGSTKTWRGAAT
;
A
#
# COMPACT_ATOMS: atom_id res chain seq x y z
N MET A 1 41.02 60.98 2.43
CA MET A 1 42.06 61.41 1.50
C MET A 1 41.85 60.64 0.22
N LEU A 2 41.30 61.31 -0.75
CA LEU A 2 41.97 61.88 -1.93
C LEU A 2 42.53 60.78 -2.83
N HIS A 3 42.32 60.67 -4.07
CA HIS A 3 41.89 61.47 -5.25
C HIS A 3 41.78 60.50 -6.41
N MET A 4 40.72 60.51 -7.20
CA MET A 4 40.56 61.29 -8.45
C MET A 4 41.30 60.77 -9.70
N LYS A 5 40.46 60.34 -10.68
CA LYS A 5 40.33 60.87 -12.07
C LYS A 5 41.35 60.40 -13.09
N LYS A 6 40.88 59.88 -14.22
CA LYS A 6 40.63 60.52 -15.54
C LYS A 6 40.46 59.37 -16.56
N ALA A 7 39.45 59.23 -17.29
CA ALA A 7 38.89 59.98 -18.43
C ALA A 7 39.56 59.67 -19.80
N THR A 8 38.69 59.13 -20.65
CA THR A 8 38.56 59.32 -22.10
C THR A 8 39.65 58.91 -23.10
N LYS A 9 39.31 58.10 -24.09
CA LYS A 9 39.30 58.58 -25.49
C LYS A 9 38.46 57.63 -26.41
N PHE A 10 37.70 58.28 -27.25
CA PHE A 10 36.92 57.80 -28.38
C PHE A 10 37.79 57.18 -29.46
N GLY A 11 37.25 56.14 -30.12
CA GLY A 11 37.76 55.66 -31.38
C GLY A 11 36.65 54.85 -32.06
N ALA A 12 35.93 55.53 -32.96
CA ALA A 12 35.02 54.89 -33.89
C ALA A 12 35.83 54.28 -35.05
N LEU A 13 35.47 53.05 -35.46
CA LEU A 13 35.51 52.72 -36.91
C LEU A 13 34.79 51.42 -37.25
N ALA A 14 33.89 51.58 -38.20
CA ALA A 14 33.51 50.69 -39.29
C ALA A 14 32.69 49.38 -38.99
N LEU A 15 31.49 49.46 -39.52
CA LEU A 15 30.60 48.35 -39.87
C LEU A 15 31.27 47.31 -40.77
N ALA A 16 31.16 46.05 -40.41
CA ALA A 16 31.15 44.95 -41.36
C ALA A 16 30.01 43.99 -40.94
N SER A 17 28.90 44.07 -41.66
CA SER A 17 27.76 43.20 -41.59
C SER A 17 28.14 41.80 -42.15
N ALA A 18 28.36 40.83 -41.25
CA ALA A 18 28.40 39.42 -41.61
C ALA A 18 27.06 38.82 -41.19
N LEU A 19 26.18 38.55 -42.15
CA LEU A 19 24.99 37.74 -41.98
C LEU A 19 25.43 36.29 -41.68
N SER A 20 25.45 35.94 -40.42
CA SER A 20 25.55 34.55 -39.98
C SER A 20 24.14 33.91 -40.06
N PHE A 21 23.90 33.16 -41.12
CA PHE A 21 22.78 32.24 -41.16
C PHE A 21 22.97 31.18 -40.06
N SER A 22 22.31 31.36 -38.92
CA SER A 22 22.15 30.32 -37.92
C SER A 22 21.21 29.25 -38.50
N LEU A 23 21.80 28.17 -39.01
CA LEU A 23 21.04 26.93 -39.22
C LEU A 23 20.51 26.49 -37.86
N VAL A 24 19.25 26.80 -37.57
CA VAL A 24 18.49 26.14 -36.51
C VAL A 24 18.36 24.70 -36.98
N ALA A 25 19.19 23.83 -36.43
CA ALA A 25 18.99 22.39 -36.55
C ALA A 25 17.66 22.08 -35.84
N VAL A 26 16.60 21.96 -36.63
CA VAL A 26 15.34 21.40 -36.19
C VAL A 26 15.66 19.95 -35.80
N ALA A 27 15.78 19.68 -34.49
CA ALA A 27 15.84 18.30 -34.01
C ALA A 27 14.67 17.55 -34.61
N PRO A 28 14.87 16.36 -35.21
CA PRO A 28 13.77 15.59 -35.74
C PRO A 28 12.78 15.35 -34.61
N SER A 29 11.58 15.90 -34.77
CA SER A 29 10.44 15.52 -33.91
C SER A 29 10.36 14.01 -33.95
N ALA A 30 10.45 13.36 -32.79
CA ALA A 30 10.25 11.93 -32.70
C ALA A 30 8.92 11.63 -33.38
N THR A 31 8.97 11.06 -34.60
CA THR A 31 7.80 10.63 -35.35
C THR A 31 7.03 9.67 -34.44
N ALA A 32 5.85 10.08 -34.01
CA ALA A 32 4.94 9.19 -33.29
C ALA A 32 4.78 7.93 -34.14
N ALA A 33 5.17 6.79 -33.59
CA ALA A 33 5.07 5.52 -34.28
C ALA A 33 3.62 5.34 -34.76
N THR A 34 3.42 5.27 -36.08
CA THR A 34 2.11 5.01 -36.65
C THR A 34 1.86 3.51 -36.57
N CYS A 35 1.10 3.09 -35.56
CA CYS A 35 0.67 1.71 -35.43
C CYS A 35 -0.49 1.43 -36.40
N ALA A 36 -0.33 0.47 -37.31
CA ALA A 36 -1.36 0.10 -38.30
C ALA A 36 -2.66 -0.43 -37.61
N LYS A 37 -2.52 -1.04 -36.45
CA LYS A 37 -3.63 -1.55 -35.60
C LYS A 37 -3.25 -1.42 -34.14
N LYS A 38 -4.23 -1.08 -33.28
CA LYS A 38 -4.01 -1.10 -31.84
C LYS A 38 -3.84 -2.52 -31.34
N THR A 39 -2.83 -2.73 -30.48
CA THR A 39 -2.64 -3.98 -29.75
C THR A 39 -3.48 -3.93 -28.48
N GLU A 40 -4.31 -4.94 -28.24
CA GLU A 40 -5.02 -5.07 -26.97
C GLU A 40 -4.06 -5.57 -25.89
N VAL A 41 -4.10 -4.91 -24.73
CA VAL A 41 -3.34 -5.27 -23.52
C VAL A 41 -4.36 -5.54 -22.44
N THR A 42 -4.39 -6.75 -21.92
CA THR A 42 -5.34 -7.14 -20.87
C THR A 42 -4.70 -7.00 -19.49
N MET A 43 -5.50 -6.60 -18.51
CA MET A 43 -5.05 -6.50 -17.12
C MET A 43 -6.04 -7.21 -16.21
N LEU A 44 -5.56 -8.23 -15.49
CA LEU A 44 -6.27 -8.89 -14.40
C LEU A 44 -5.78 -8.33 -13.07
N GLY A 45 -6.69 -7.87 -12.25
CA GLY A 45 -6.40 -7.46 -10.89
C GLY A 45 -7.71 -7.14 -10.16
N THR A 46 -7.68 -7.29 -8.85
CA THR A 46 -8.78 -6.82 -8.02
C THR A 46 -8.66 -5.31 -7.92
N ILE A 47 -9.44 -4.60 -8.72
CA ILE A 47 -9.57 -3.15 -8.55
C ILE A 47 -10.38 -2.95 -7.28
N LYS A 48 -9.81 -2.24 -6.31
CA LYS A 48 -10.50 -1.85 -5.09
C LYS A 48 -11.74 -1.05 -5.44
N ASP A 49 -12.87 -1.35 -4.80
CA ASP A 49 -14.14 -0.69 -5.10
C ASP A 49 -14.08 0.82 -4.88
N GLU A 50 -13.29 1.24 -3.89
CA GLU A 50 -13.09 2.64 -3.50
C GLU A 50 -12.53 3.52 -4.62
N ILE A 51 -11.80 2.93 -5.57
CA ILE A 51 -11.08 3.67 -6.63
C ILE A 51 -11.39 3.15 -8.03
N LYS A 52 -12.39 2.28 -8.16
CA LYS A 52 -12.74 1.61 -9.42
C LYS A 52 -13.01 2.60 -10.56
N ASP A 53 -13.84 3.61 -10.27
CA ASP A 53 -14.22 4.60 -11.29
C ASP A 53 -13.02 5.46 -11.71
N GLN A 54 -12.16 5.84 -10.77
CA GLN A 54 -10.95 6.60 -11.04
C GLN A 54 -9.95 5.79 -11.86
N PHE A 55 -9.80 4.49 -11.54
CA PHE A 55 -8.93 3.61 -12.31
C PHE A 55 -9.46 3.43 -13.75
N LEU A 56 -10.75 3.18 -13.93
CA LEU A 56 -11.36 3.06 -15.26
C LEU A 56 -11.28 4.38 -16.05
N ALA A 57 -11.38 5.52 -15.39
CA ALA A 57 -11.15 6.83 -16.00
C ALA A 57 -9.69 7.00 -16.45
N ALA A 58 -8.71 6.52 -15.66
CA ALA A 58 -7.30 6.51 -16.05
C ALA A 58 -7.07 5.62 -17.29
N VAL A 59 -7.65 4.43 -17.32
CA VAL A 59 -7.60 3.53 -18.49
C VAL A 59 -8.19 4.22 -19.74
N LYS A 60 -9.36 4.83 -19.61
CA LYS A 60 -10.01 5.56 -20.72
C LYS A 60 -9.12 6.71 -21.22
N LYS A 61 -8.51 7.47 -20.31
CA LYS A 61 -7.60 8.58 -20.64
C LYS A 61 -6.34 8.08 -21.36
N TYR A 62 -5.73 7.00 -20.88
CA TYR A 62 -4.60 6.36 -21.53
C TYR A 62 -4.94 5.91 -22.94
N ASN A 63 -6.04 5.17 -23.11
CA ASN A 63 -6.48 4.66 -24.41
C ASN A 63 -6.75 5.77 -25.43
N ALA A 64 -7.15 6.96 -24.97
CA ALA A 64 -7.36 8.15 -25.80
C ALA A 64 -6.08 8.95 -26.08
N SER A 65 -5.02 8.79 -25.27
CA SER A 65 -3.79 9.61 -25.34
C SER A 65 -2.76 9.09 -26.34
N GLN A 66 -2.95 7.87 -26.86
CA GLN A 66 -2.03 7.24 -27.80
C GLN A 66 -2.82 6.37 -28.83
N LYS A 67 -2.14 5.90 -29.88
CA LYS A 67 -2.77 5.21 -31.02
C LYS A 67 -2.41 3.72 -31.13
N CYS A 68 -1.44 3.24 -30.36
CA CYS A 68 -0.83 1.91 -30.53
C CYS A 68 -1.46 0.82 -29.65
N TYR A 69 -2.03 1.20 -28.50
CA TYR A 69 -2.49 0.23 -27.52
C TYR A 69 -3.92 0.50 -27.06
N THR A 70 -4.58 -0.57 -26.64
CA THR A 70 -5.88 -0.49 -25.94
C THR A 70 -5.78 -1.33 -24.68
N LEU A 71 -5.72 -0.69 -23.51
CA LEU A 71 -5.79 -1.39 -22.24
C LEU A 71 -7.23 -1.78 -21.93
N LYS A 72 -7.42 -3.05 -21.54
CA LYS A 72 -8.70 -3.63 -21.15
C LYS A 72 -8.58 -4.26 -19.77
N SER A 73 -9.32 -3.75 -18.81
CA SER A 73 -9.40 -4.34 -17.47
C SER A 73 -10.30 -5.57 -17.47
N ILE A 74 -9.80 -6.66 -16.90
CA ILE A 74 -10.55 -7.89 -16.64
C ILE A 74 -10.87 -7.91 -15.15
N THR A 75 -12.14 -7.99 -14.80
CA THR A 75 -12.57 -8.12 -13.41
C THR A 75 -12.52 -9.60 -13.02
N GLY A 76 -11.68 -9.95 -12.05
CA GLY A 76 -11.70 -11.29 -11.44
C GLY A 76 -12.92 -11.48 -10.54
N ASP A 77 -13.28 -12.72 -10.26
CA ASP A 77 -14.26 -13.05 -9.24
C ASP A 77 -13.64 -12.78 -7.86
N LYS A 78 -14.24 -11.85 -7.12
CA LYS A 78 -13.78 -11.44 -5.78
C LYS A 78 -13.92 -12.53 -4.71
N LYS A 79 -14.71 -13.58 -4.99
CA LYS A 79 -14.86 -14.74 -4.10
C LYS A 79 -13.71 -15.72 -4.25
N LEU A 80 -12.95 -15.63 -5.32
CA LEU A 80 -11.83 -16.51 -5.65
C LEU A 80 -10.51 -15.81 -5.32
N THR A 81 -9.49 -16.61 -4.99
CA THR A 81 -8.11 -16.11 -4.86
C THR A 81 -7.57 -15.66 -6.22
N PHE A 82 -6.47 -14.93 -6.24
CA PHE A 82 -5.82 -14.55 -7.49
C PHE A 82 -5.46 -15.79 -8.34
N LEU A 83 -4.87 -16.84 -7.73
CA LEU A 83 -4.52 -18.07 -8.44
C LEU A 83 -5.74 -18.81 -8.99
N GLN A 84 -6.84 -18.85 -8.25
CA GLN A 84 -8.10 -19.44 -8.73
C GLN A 84 -8.67 -18.70 -9.95
N ASN A 85 -8.48 -17.38 -10.03
CA ASN A 85 -8.87 -16.57 -11.17
C ASN A 85 -7.93 -16.76 -12.38
N VAL A 86 -6.61 -16.74 -12.17
CA VAL A 86 -5.64 -16.68 -13.27
C VAL A 86 -5.30 -18.05 -13.86
N THR A 87 -5.31 -19.12 -13.05
CA THR A 87 -4.93 -20.48 -13.51
C THR A 87 -5.80 -20.99 -14.67
N PRO A 88 -7.14 -20.87 -14.63
CA PRO A 88 -7.98 -21.24 -15.76
C PRO A 88 -7.69 -20.41 -17.03
N MET A 89 -7.32 -19.14 -16.90
CA MET A 89 -6.96 -18.29 -18.03
C MET A 89 -5.70 -18.78 -18.72
N TYR A 90 -4.66 -19.18 -17.94
CA TYR A 90 -3.47 -19.82 -18.51
C TYR A 90 -3.81 -21.15 -19.21
N ALA A 91 -4.65 -21.98 -18.60
CA ALA A 91 -5.08 -23.26 -19.19
C ALA A 91 -5.84 -23.04 -20.52
N ALA A 92 -6.65 -22.00 -20.61
CA ALA A 92 -7.39 -21.61 -21.81
C ALA A 92 -6.53 -20.86 -22.86
N LYS A 93 -5.22 -20.69 -22.63
CA LYS A 93 -4.31 -19.91 -23.48
C LYS A 93 -4.77 -18.44 -23.65
N ASN A 94 -5.34 -17.89 -22.62
CA ASN A 94 -5.86 -16.53 -22.56
C ASN A 94 -5.37 -15.82 -21.29
N ALA A 95 -4.07 -15.95 -20.99
CA ALA A 95 -3.46 -15.30 -19.84
C ALA A 95 -3.53 -13.77 -19.97
N PRO A 96 -3.78 -13.04 -18.88
CA PRO A 96 -3.75 -11.59 -18.92
C PRO A 96 -2.31 -11.08 -19.10
N THR A 97 -2.14 -10.03 -19.90
CA THR A 97 -0.83 -9.40 -20.14
C THR A 97 -0.27 -8.78 -18.86
N ILE A 98 -1.11 -8.05 -18.14
CA ILE A 98 -0.75 -7.45 -16.83
C ILE A 98 -1.51 -8.18 -15.74
N MET A 99 -0.80 -8.50 -14.66
CA MET A 99 -1.35 -9.09 -13.46
C MET A 99 -0.99 -8.22 -12.25
N TYR A 100 -1.93 -8.08 -11.33
CA TYR A 100 -1.72 -7.35 -10.08
C TYR A 100 -2.03 -8.24 -8.89
N THR A 101 -1.01 -8.50 -8.08
CA THR A 101 -1.14 -9.32 -6.87
C THR A 101 -0.07 -8.96 -5.84
N LEU A 102 -0.13 -9.56 -4.65
CA LEU A 102 0.82 -9.37 -3.56
C LEU A 102 1.47 -10.70 -3.14
N GLN A 103 0.69 -11.64 -2.64
CA GLN A 103 1.21 -12.86 -2.00
C GLN A 103 1.57 -13.95 -3.00
N GLU A 104 0.96 -13.93 -4.17
CA GLU A 104 1.17 -14.92 -5.22
C GLU A 104 2.31 -14.58 -6.18
N ILE A 105 3.13 -13.57 -5.83
CA ILE A 105 4.32 -13.19 -6.61
C ILE A 105 5.28 -14.39 -6.80
N PRO A 106 5.60 -15.18 -5.76
CA PRO A 106 6.45 -16.35 -5.94
C PRO A 106 5.88 -17.39 -6.90
N ASP A 107 4.56 -17.62 -6.87
CA ASP A 107 3.87 -18.59 -7.72
C ASP A 107 3.82 -18.18 -9.20
N MET A 108 4.03 -16.90 -9.45
CA MET A 108 3.99 -16.33 -10.82
C MET A 108 5.38 -16.03 -11.37
N ALA A 109 6.43 -16.14 -10.57
CA ALA A 109 7.78 -15.65 -10.91
C ALA A 109 8.38 -16.27 -12.18
N ASP A 110 8.05 -17.52 -12.52
CA ASP A 110 8.49 -18.21 -13.73
C ASP A 110 7.73 -17.82 -15.00
N LYS A 111 6.59 -17.11 -14.84
CA LYS A 111 5.67 -16.75 -15.92
C LYS A 111 5.82 -15.30 -16.38
N VAL A 112 6.54 -14.49 -15.64
CA VAL A 112 6.56 -13.04 -15.82
C VAL A 112 7.95 -12.50 -16.18
N MET A 113 7.98 -11.28 -16.72
CA MET A 113 9.23 -10.65 -17.15
C MET A 113 10.09 -10.20 -15.98
N ASP A 114 11.40 -10.13 -16.22
CA ASP A 114 12.34 -9.41 -15.35
C ASP A 114 12.29 -7.90 -15.66
N TRP A 115 11.91 -7.10 -14.68
CA TRP A 115 11.85 -5.65 -14.79
C TRP A 115 13.21 -4.96 -14.63
N LYS A 116 14.27 -5.72 -14.32
CA LYS A 116 15.62 -5.18 -14.10
C LYS A 116 16.05 -4.30 -15.27
N GLY A 117 16.57 -3.12 -14.93
CA GLY A 117 17.06 -2.17 -15.93
C GLY A 117 15.99 -1.28 -16.58
N THR A 118 14.69 -1.54 -16.36
CA THR A 118 13.61 -0.71 -16.90
C THR A 118 13.60 0.69 -16.26
N LYS A 119 12.93 1.65 -16.94
CA LYS A 119 12.78 3.01 -16.42
C LYS A 119 12.05 3.04 -15.07
N LEU A 120 11.01 2.25 -14.89
CA LEU A 120 10.22 2.24 -13.65
C LEU A 120 11.03 1.76 -12.45
N VAL A 121 11.79 0.67 -12.59
CA VAL A 121 12.63 0.15 -11.50
C VAL A 121 13.67 1.17 -11.04
N LYS A 122 14.24 1.96 -11.96
CA LYS A 122 15.21 3.02 -11.61
C LYS A 122 14.61 4.16 -10.78
N LEU A 123 13.29 4.28 -10.74
CA LEU A 123 12.58 5.32 -10.01
C LEU A 123 12.10 4.86 -8.62
N VAL A 124 12.26 3.58 -8.29
CA VAL A 124 11.79 2.96 -7.03
C VAL A 124 12.95 2.74 -6.09
N SER A 125 12.72 2.96 -4.79
CA SER A 125 13.70 2.56 -3.76
C SER A 125 13.92 1.04 -3.77
N PRO A 126 15.17 0.55 -3.72
CA PRO A 126 15.46 -0.89 -3.73
C PRO A 126 14.66 -1.69 -2.71
N SER A 127 14.49 -1.19 -1.49
CA SER A 127 13.73 -1.86 -0.42
C SER A 127 12.24 -2.11 -0.76
N LEU A 128 11.66 -1.34 -1.67
CA LEU A 128 10.29 -1.56 -2.14
C LEU A 128 10.20 -2.60 -3.26
N LEU A 129 11.33 -3.11 -3.73
CA LEU A 129 11.42 -4.17 -4.74
C LEU A 129 11.71 -5.54 -4.12
N ASP A 130 12.08 -5.60 -2.83
CA ASP A 130 12.51 -6.84 -2.17
C ASP A 130 11.44 -7.93 -2.25
N ALA A 131 10.17 -7.61 -1.97
CA ALA A 131 9.06 -8.56 -2.04
C ALA A 131 8.77 -9.08 -3.46
N ALA A 132 9.17 -8.33 -4.49
CA ALA A 132 9.04 -8.72 -5.89
C ALA A 132 10.37 -9.17 -6.51
N THR A 133 11.40 -9.42 -5.68
CA THR A 133 12.69 -9.93 -6.14
C THR A 133 12.80 -11.42 -5.84
N ILE A 134 12.58 -12.24 -6.86
CA ILE A 134 12.62 -13.71 -6.77
C ILE A 134 13.78 -14.22 -7.63
N ASN A 135 14.67 -15.01 -7.03
CA ASN A 135 15.83 -15.58 -7.73
C ASN A 135 16.66 -14.51 -8.49
N LYS A 136 16.92 -13.37 -7.85
CA LYS A 136 17.65 -12.22 -8.42
C LYS A 136 16.96 -11.51 -9.60
N LYS A 137 15.73 -11.87 -9.94
CA LYS A 137 14.88 -11.18 -10.93
C LYS A 137 13.89 -10.28 -10.21
N ILE A 138 13.65 -9.09 -10.73
CA ILE A 138 12.60 -8.19 -10.29
C ILE A 138 11.35 -8.55 -11.10
N VAL A 139 10.46 -9.37 -10.53
CA VAL A 139 9.33 -9.95 -11.25
C VAL A 139 8.08 -9.07 -11.24
N GLY A 140 8.11 -7.94 -10.51
CA GLY A 140 7.01 -6.98 -10.48
C GLY A 140 7.46 -5.58 -10.10
N VAL A 141 6.66 -4.58 -10.48
CA VAL A 141 6.87 -3.18 -10.06
C VAL A 141 5.77 -2.76 -9.09
N PRO A 142 6.10 -2.03 -8.00
CA PRO A 142 5.14 -1.67 -6.95
C PRO A 142 4.05 -0.73 -7.49
N SER A 143 2.85 -0.84 -6.93
CA SER A 143 1.75 0.07 -7.28
C SER A 143 1.88 1.42 -6.57
N THR A 144 1.80 1.41 -5.26
CA THR A 144 1.74 2.58 -4.38
C THR A 144 2.25 2.19 -2.99
N ALA A 145 2.34 3.15 -2.05
CA ALA A 145 2.45 2.85 -0.64
C ALA A 145 1.10 3.01 0.06
N GLU A 146 0.85 2.15 1.01
CA GLU A 146 -0.27 2.25 1.95
C GLU A 146 0.23 2.06 3.38
N ALA A 147 -0.57 2.52 4.34
CA ALA A 147 -0.32 2.34 5.76
C ALA A 147 -1.58 1.88 6.46
N PHE A 148 -1.43 1.15 7.56
CA PHE A 148 -2.56 0.79 8.42
C PHE A 148 -2.21 1.00 9.90
N GLY A 149 -3.27 1.23 10.67
CA GLY A 149 -3.16 1.53 12.09
C GLY A 149 -4.50 1.96 12.67
N LEU A 150 -4.49 2.91 13.57
CA LEU A 150 -5.70 3.53 14.09
C LEU A 150 -6.08 4.75 13.26
N LEU A 151 -7.15 4.64 12.49
CA LEU A 151 -7.79 5.79 11.86
C LEU A 151 -8.63 6.52 12.91
N TYR A 152 -8.76 7.83 12.77
CA TYR A 152 -9.56 8.61 13.69
C TYR A 152 -10.32 9.75 13.01
N ASN A 153 -11.52 10.05 13.54
CA ASN A 153 -12.29 11.19 13.14
C ASN A 153 -11.79 12.43 13.88
N LYS A 154 -11.12 13.35 13.19
CA LYS A 154 -10.51 14.54 13.81
C LYS A 154 -11.49 15.40 14.58
N LYS A 155 -12.72 15.56 14.09
CA LYS A 155 -13.75 16.35 14.76
C LYS A 155 -14.12 15.73 16.11
N VAL A 156 -14.31 14.41 16.15
CA VAL A 156 -14.64 13.67 17.38
C VAL A 156 -13.49 13.74 18.39
N ILE A 157 -12.28 13.45 17.94
CA ILE A 157 -11.06 13.45 18.78
C ILE A 157 -10.80 14.84 19.38
N SER A 158 -10.88 15.89 18.55
CA SER A 158 -10.70 17.27 19.02
C SER A 158 -11.79 17.70 20.00
N ALA A 159 -13.06 17.37 19.73
CA ALA A 159 -14.17 17.68 20.65
C ALA A 159 -14.06 16.94 21.98
N ALA A 160 -13.42 15.77 22.01
CA ALA A 160 -13.12 15.06 23.25
C ALA A 160 -11.90 15.62 23.99
N GLY A 161 -11.15 16.54 23.42
CA GLY A 161 -9.91 17.09 24.00
C GLY A 161 -8.72 16.14 23.93
N ILE A 162 -8.75 15.15 23.02
CA ILE A 162 -7.69 14.16 22.87
C ILE A 162 -6.62 14.66 21.90
N ASP A 163 -5.38 14.62 22.34
CA ASP A 163 -4.19 14.87 21.52
C ASP A 163 -3.58 13.51 21.11
N VAL A 164 -3.81 13.07 19.88
CA VAL A 164 -3.31 11.78 19.39
C VAL A 164 -1.79 11.70 19.39
N THR A 165 -1.08 12.84 19.38
CA THR A 165 0.39 12.85 19.43
C THR A 165 0.94 12.44 20.80
N LYS A 166 0.11 12.44 21.82
CA LYS A 166 0.42 12.02 23.19
C LYS A 166 0.12 10.54 23.46
N ILE A 167 -0.56 9.86 22.56
CA ILE A 167 -0.82 8.41 22.67
C ILE A 167 0.45 7.66 22.24
N LYS A 168 1.27 7.28 23.23
CA LYS A 168 2.57 6.62 23.02
C LYS A 168 2.58 5.17 23.46
N THR A 169 1.62 4.78 24.31
CA THR A 169 1.53 3.46 24.92
C THR A 169 0.11 2.92 24.82
N ARG A 170 -0.02 1.60 25.06
CA ARG A 170 -1.34 0.97 25.18
C ARG A 170 -2.16 1.61 26.33
N ASN A 171 -1.52 2.04 27.41
CA ASN A 171 -2.20 2.71 28.53
C ASN A 171 -2.75 4.09 28.11
N ASP A 172 -1.99 4.86 27.33
CA ASP A 172 -2.46 6.14 26.80
C ASP A 172 -3.66 5.94 25.86
N LEU A 173 -3.62 4.87 25.05
CA LEU A 173 -4.73 4.51 24.17
C LEU A 173 -5.98 4.15 24.97
N GLU A 174 -5.84 3.36 26.05
CA GLU A 174 -6.96 3.06 26.95
C GLU A 174 -7.52 4.33 27.60
N ALA A 175 -6.66 5.26 28.03
CA ALA A 175 -7.10 6.55 28.56
C ALA A 175 -7.90 7.37 27.53
N ALA A 176 -7.47 7.38 26.28
CA ALA A 176 -8.21 8.03 25.20
C ALA A 176 -9.58 7.37 24.96
N PHE A 177 -9.66 6.04 25.01
CA PHE A 177 -10.94 5.30 24.90
C PHE A 177 -11.89 5.64 26.03
N LYS A 178 -11.42 5.68 27.29
CA LYS A 178 -12.21 6.10 28.46
C LYS A 178 -12.71 7.54 28.32
N THR A 179 -11.87 8.44 27.79
CA THR A 179 -12.24 9.84 27.57
C THR A 179 -13.39 9.94 26.54
N LEU A 180 -13.33 9.19 25.43
CA LEU A 180 -14.40 9.14 24.45
C LEU A 180 -15.71 8.66 25.07
N GLN A 181 -15.67 7.56 25.83
CA GLN A 181 -16.86 7.02 26.50
C GLN A 181 -17.46 8.04 27.49
N ALA A 182 -16.63 8.74 28.25
CA ALA A 182 -17.08 9.78 29.19
C ALA A 182 -17.74 10.98 28.47
N LYS A 183 -17.44 11.16 27.18
CA LYS A 183 -18.09 12.15 26.30
C LYS A 183 -19.27 11.61 25.50
N GLY A 184 -19.77 10.41 25.84
CA GLY A 184 -20.87 9.76 25.16
C GLY A 184 -20.54 9.25 23.75
N LYS A 185 -19.27 9.09 23.43
CA LYS A 185 -18.79 8.55 22.16
C LYS A 185 -18.35 7.11 22.29
N LYS A 186 -18.47 6.35 21.22
CA LYS A 186 -17.89 5.01 21.11
C LYS A 186 -16.39 5.13 20.88
N ALA A 187 -15.60 4.31 21.57
CA ALA A 187 -14.15 4.45 21.54
C ALA A 187 -13.57 4.04 20.19
N ILE A 188 -13.85 2.82 19.75
CA ILE A 188 -13.31 2.25 18.52
C ILE A 188 -14.34 1.36 17.82
N HIS A 189 -14.32 1.40 16.48
CA HIS A 189 -14.87 0.32 15.66
C HIS A 189 -13.72 -0.62 15.28
N PHE A 190 -13.76 -1.83 15.79
CA PHE A 190 -12.79 -2.87 15.47
C PHE A 190 -13.52 -4.05 14.84
N SER A 191 -13.34 -4.26 13.55
CA SER A 191 -14.08 -5.25 12.80
C SER A 191 -13.40 -6.62 12.81
N ALA A 192 -14.21 -7.68 12.65
CA ALA A 192 -13.72 -9.05 12.57
C ALA A 192 -13.37 -9.49 11.13
N ILE A 193 -13.16 -8.56 10.20
CA ILE A 193 -12.80 -8.88 8.82
C ILE A 193 -11.54 -9.74 8.80
N TRP A 194 -11.63 -10.93 8.21
CA TRP A 194 -10.58 -11.94 8.29
C TRP A 194 -9.23 -11.47 7.73
N TRP A 195 -9.23 -10.74 6.61
CA TRP A 195 -7.99 -10.21 6.04
C TRP A 195 -7.39 -9.08 6.87
N SER A 196 -8.22 -8.25 7.51
CA SER A 196 -7.74 -7.21 8.43
C SER A 196 -7.10 -7.82 9.67
N LEU A 197 -7.71 -8.85 10.23
CA LEU A 197 -7.16 -9.58 11.38
C LEU A 197 -5.93 -10.41 10.98
N GLY A 198 -6.08 -11.30 9.99
CA GLY A 198 -5.06 -12.29 9.62
C GLY A 198 -3.85 -11.73 8.88
N ALA A 199 -3.98 -10.57 8.23
CA ALA A 199 -2.85 -9.89 7.60
C ALA A 199 -2.39 -8.67 8.39
N HIS A 200 -3.24 -7.63 8.50
CA HIS A 200 -2.79 -6.34 9.03
C HIS A 200 -2.57 -6.38 10.53
N PHE A 201 -3.50 -6.96 11.30
CA PHE A 201 -3.35 -7.00 12.74
C PHE A 201 -2.23 -7.97 13.18
N THR A 202 -2.07 -9.13 12.53
CA THR A 202 -0.93 -10.01 12.76
C THR A 202 0.40 -9.41 12.30
N ASN A 203 0.38 -8.58 11.26
CA ASN A 203 1.58 -7.83 10.87
C ASN A 203 2.13 -6.98 12.00
N ILE A 204 1.26 -6.37 12.83
CA ILE A 204 1.70 -5.58 13.97
C ILE A 204 2.58 -6.43 14.90
N TYR A 205 2.21 -7.69 15.17
CA TYR A 205 3.04 -8.59 15.95
C TYR A 205 4.38 -8.87 15.25
N HIS A 206 4.34 -9.35 14.00
CA HIS A 206 5.54 -9.78 13.28
C HIS A 206 6.51 -8.62 13.04
N ALA A 207 5.99 -7.43 12.69
CA ALA A 207 6.82 -6.26 12.46
C ALA A 207 7.49 -5.73 13.73
N ASN A 208 6.86 -5.89 14.88
CA ASN A 208 7.43 -5.51 16.17
C ASN A 208 8.36 -6.58 16.78
N SER A 209 8.37 -7.80 16.26
CA SER A 209 9.12 -8.92 16.85
C SER A 209 10.64 -8.82 16.64
N ALA A 210 11.11 -8.00 15.69
CA ALA A 210 12.53 -7.71 15.49
C ALA A 210 12.74 -6.37 14.77
N SER A 211 13.87 -5.70 15.05
CA SER A 211 14.22 -4.40 14.47
C SER A 211 14.79 -4.49 13.05
N THR A 212 15.19 -5.68 12.60
CA THR A 212 15.77 -5.89 11.27
C THR A 212 14.86 -6.78 10.42
N HIS A 213 14.90 -6.60 9.11
CA HIS A 213 14.21 -7.46 8.15
C HIS A 213 14.54 -8.95 8.38
N GLU A 214 15.83 -9.29 8.38
CA GLU A 214 16.28 -10.65 8.62
C GLU A 214 15.82 -11.22 9.98
N GLY A 215 15.78 -10.38 11.02
CA GLY A 215 15.26 -10.78 12.33
C GLY A 215 13.78 -11.18 12.26
N ARG A 216 12.97 -10.41 11.52
CA ARG A 216 11.56 -10.73 11.29
C ARG A 216 11.39 -12.01 10.47
N LEU A 217 12.19 -12.19 9.40
CA LEU A 217 12.15 -13.43 8.63
C LEU A 217 12.53 -14.66 9.48
N LYS A 218 13.48 -14.55 10.41
CA LYS A 218 13.79 -15.63 11.38
C LYS A 218 12.61 -15.97 12.29
N VAL A 219 11.77 -15.01 12.63
CA VAL A 219 10.52 -15.29 13.37
C VAL A 219 9.56 -16.10 12.50
N LEU A 220 9.40 -15.75 11.22
CA LEU A 220 8.60 -16.55 10.28
C LEU A 220 9.18 -17.96 10.09
N ASP A 221 10.51 -18.11 9.99
CA ASP A 221 11.18 -19.42 9.94
C ASP A 221 10.83 -20.26 11.16
N ALA A 222 10.95 -19.68 12.36
CA ALA A 222 10.67 -20.39 13.60
C ALA A 222 9.20 -20.80 13.73
N LEU A 223 8.27 -20.00 13.21
CA LEU A 223 6.85 -20.34 13.13
C LEU A 223 6.63 -21.50 12.15
N SER A 224 7.18 -21.42 10.94
CA SER A 224 7.09 -22.48 9.93
C SER A 224 7.72 -23.79 10.42
N ASP A 225 8.84 -23.73 11.13
CA ASP A 225 9.50 -24.89 11.71
C ASP A 225 8.76 -25.47 12.94
N GLY A 226 7.71 -24.81 13.42
CA GLY A 226 7.01 -25.17 14.66
C GLY A 226 7.87 -25.00 15.92
N LYS A 227 8.90 -24.14 15.87
CA LYS A 227 9.84 -23.89 16.98
C LYS A 227 9.52 -22.63 17.77
N LYS A 228 8.59 -21.79 17.29
CA LYS A 228 8.18 -20.55 17.97
C LYS A 228 7.09 -20.86 18.99
N ASP A 229 7.35 -20.55 20.25
CA ASP A 229 6.32 -20.55 21.30
C ASP A 229 5.78 -19.12 21.43
N LEU A 230 4.58 -18.89 20.91
CA LEU A 230 3.89 -17.61 20.98
C LEU A 230 3.45 -17.29 22.41
N SER A 231 3.08 -18.31 23.19
CA SER A 231 2.63 -18.13 24.56
C SER A 231 3.72 -17.60 25.50
N ALA A 232 4.97 -17.90 25.21
CA ALA A 232 6.14 -17.40 25.93
C ALA A 232 6.66 -16.05 25.41
N ASP A 233 6.30 -15.65 24.16
CA ASP A 233 6.84 -14.47 23.50
C ASP A 233 6.29 -13.16 24.11
N PRO A 234 7.14 -12.26 24.63
CA PRO A 234 6.70 -11.02 25.25
C PRO A 234 6.06 -10.04 24.26
N VAL A 235 6.47 -10.04 22.98
CA VAL A 235 5.87 -9.20 21.93
C VAL A 235 4.46 -9.69 21.60
N PHE A 236 4.29 -11.02 21.50
CA PHE A 236 2.97 -11.61 21.29
C PHE A 236 2.02 -11.33 22.46
N LYS A 237 2.50 -11.44 23.70
CA LYS A 237 1.71 -11.07 24.90
C LYS A 237 1.25 -9.62 24.88
N ASN A 238 2.12 -8.70 24.48
CA ASN A 238 1.77 -7.28 24.35
C ASN A 238 0.77 -7.05 23.23
N TRP A 239 0.95 -7.69 22.09
CA TRP A 239 0.02 -7.65 20.96
C TRP A 239 -1.36 -8.21 21.34
N LEU A 240 -1.40 -9.36 22.04
CA LEU A 240 -2.62 -9.98 22.51
C LEU A 240 -3.36 -9.09 23.51
N ALA A 241 -2.66 -8.49 24.47
CA ALA A 241 -3.24 -7.54 25.42
C ALA A 241 -3.81 -6.29 24.72
N THR A 242 -3.25 -5.92 23.55
CA THR A 242 -3.83 -4.86 22.72
C THR A 242 -5.08 -5.36 21.98
N PHE A 243 -5.08 -6.61 21.51
CA PHE A 243 -6.28 -7.22 20.93
C PHE A 243 -7.45 -7.18 21.95
N ASP A 244 -7.17 -7.59 23.19
CA ASP A 244 -8.17 -7.57 24.29
C ASP A 244 -8.66 -6.15 24.58
N LEU A 245 -7.75 -5.16 24.56
CA LEU A 245 -8.11 -3.76 24.72
C LEU A 245 -9.07 -3.30 23.61
N LEU A 246 -8.76 -3.60 22.34
CA LEU A 246 -9.62 -3.24 21.22
C LEU A 246 -10.97 -3.93 21.30
N LYS A 247 -11.01 -5.22 21.66
CA LYS A 247 -12.27 -5.96 21.91
C LYS A 247 -13.10 -5.31 23.02
N LYS A 248 -12.48 -5.04 24.17
CA LYS A 248 -13.14 -4.44 25.36
C LYS A 248 -13.81 -3.11 25.04
N TYR A 249 -13.19 -2.27 24.24
CA TYR A 249 -13.68 -0.93 23.90
C TYR A 249 -14.40 -0.86 22.56
N ASN A 250 -14.59 -2.00 21.89
CA ASN A 250 -15.29 -2.04 20.62
C ASN A 250 -16.76 -1.60 20.78
N GLY A 251 -17.11 -0.53 20.12
CA GLY A 251 -18.46 0.04 20.18
C GLY A 251 -19.46 -0.63 19.24
N SER A 252 -19.03 -1.63 18.46
CA SER A 252 -19.88 -2.41 17.56
C SER A 252 -19.96 -3.85 18.03
N PRO A 253 -21.12 -4.51 17.88
CA PRO A 253 -21.22 -5.95 18.13
C PRO A 253 -20.21 -6.71 17.24
N ALA A 254 -19.62 -7.77 17.75
CA ALA A 254 -18.77 -8.66 16.97
C ALA A 254 -19.62 -9.44 15.97
N ASN A 255 -19.77 -8.90 14.77
CA ASN A 255 -20.47 -9.57 13.68
C ASN A 255 -19.44 -10.06 12.65
N LEU A 256 -19.45 -11.36 12.37
CA LEU A 256 -18.50 -12.04 11.48
C LEU A 256 -18.94 -12.03 10.01
N THR A 257 -19.67 -11.02 9.58
CA THR A 257 -20.11 -10.94 8.18
C THR A 257 -19.10 -10.20 7.30
N ASP A 258 -18.98 -10.59 6.04
CA ASP A 258 -18.14 -9.92 5.04
C ASP A 258 -18.59 -8.48 4.73
N THR A 259 -19.75 -8.07 5.26
CA THR A 259 -20.30 -6.71 5.11
C THR A 259 -19.72 -5.70 6.11
N GLU A 260 -18.91 -6.12 7.07
CA GLU A 260 -18.35 -5.26 8.11
C GLU A 260 -17.42 -4.18 7.59
N TYR A 261 -16.89 -4.28 6.35
CA TYR A 261 -16.08 -3.23 5.76
C TYR A 261 -16.88 -1.92 5.59
N ASP A 262 -18.06 -2.01 5.00
CA ASP A 262 -18.94 -0.85 4.82
C ASP A 262 -19.48 -0.34 6.17
N ALA A 263 -19.76 -1.25 7.11
CA ALA A 263 -20.13 -0.89 8.47
C ALA A 263 -19.00 -0.13 9.20
N SER A 264 -17.74 -0.48 8.93
CA SER A 264 -16.58 0.23 9.48
C SER A 264 -16.50 1.66 8.94
N ILE A 265 -16.72 1.86 7.64
CA ILE A 265 -16.77 3.19 7.01
C ILE A 265 -17.93 4.01 7.62
N ALA A 266 -19.13 3.43 7.68
CA ALA A 266 -20.30 4.07 8.28
C ALA A 266 -20.07 4.47 9.74
N ALA A 267 -19.44 3.59 10.53
CA ALA A 267 -19.13 3.83 11.93
C ALA A 267 -18.24 5.06 12.13
N LEU A 268 -17.09 5.13 11.47
CA LEU A 268 -16.15 6.24 11.66
C LEU A 268 -16.69 7.55 11.05
N SER A 269 -17.40 7.48 9.92
CA SER A 269 -17.96 8.66 9.25
C SER A 269 -19.18 9.24 9.97
N SER A 270 -19.91 8.45 10.76
CA SER A 270 -21.07 8.93 11.55
C SER A 270 -20.72 10.04 12.54
N GLY A 271 -19.47 10.08 13.02
CA GLY A 271 -19.06 10.95 14.10
C GLY A 271 -19.42 10.42 15.50
N ASP A 272 -19.84 9.17 15.62
CA ASP A 272 -20.11 8.51 16.90
C ASP A 272 -18.90 7.76 17.44
N TYR A 273 -17.97 7.38 16.56
CA TYR A 273 -16.75 6.66 16.90
C TYR A 273 -15.54 7.58 16.85
N GLY A 274 -14.64 7.42 17.83
CA GLY A 274 -13.35 8.14 17.82
C GLY A 274 -12.35 7.51 16.88
N PHE A 275 -12.22 6.17 16.94
CA PHE A 275 -11.22 5.39 16.20
C PHE A 275 -11.81 4.23 15.40
N MET A 276 -11.01 3.75 14.43
CA MET A 276 -11.21 2.52 13.66
C MET A 276 -9.86 1.90 13.34
N PHE A 277 -9.71 0.56 13.47
CA PHE A 277 -8.49 -0.11 12.98
C PHE A 277 -8.66 -0.47 11.51
N GLN A 278 -7.95 0.23 10.63
CA GLN A 278 -7.94 0.02 9.18
C GLN A 278 -6.73 0.74 8.54
N GLY A 279 -6.68 0.80 7.23
CA GLY A 279 -5.66 1.53 6.50
C GLY A 279 -6.17 2.72 5.71
N ASN A 280 -5.23 3.51 5.19
CA ASN A 280 -5.53 4.74 4.44
C ASN A 280 -6.29 4.49 3.11
N TRP A 281 -6.38 3.28 2.64
CA TRP A 281 -7.23 2.92 1.48
C TRP A 281 -8.71 3.21 1.73
N THR A 282 -9.16 3.30 2.99
CA THR A 282 -10.55 3.65 3.33
C THR A 282 -10.85 5.14 3.20
N GLU A 283 -9.83 6.00 3.09
CA GLU A 283 -10.01 7.45 3.07
C GLU A 283 -10.97 7.94 1.96
N PRO A 284 -10.94 7.41 0.71
CA PRO A 284 -11.90 7.76 -0.31
C PRO A 284 -13.36 7.54 0.11
N ASN A 285 -13.66 6.41 0.73
CA ASN A 285 -15.00 6.08 1.20
C ASN A 285 -15.43 6.97 2.37
N LEU A 286 -14.51 7.21 3.32
CA LEU A 286 -14.75 8.11 4.45
C LEU A 286 -15.03 9.56 3.98
N MET A 287 -14.27 10.06 3.01
CA MET A 287 -14.48 11.40 2.43
C MET A 287 -15.81 11.50 1.67
N THR A 288 -16.25 10.41 1.05
CA THR A 288 -17.54 10.33 0.37
C THR A 288 -18.70 10.28 1.37
N ALA A 289 -18.55 9.48 2.43
CA ALA A 289 -19.58 9.29 3.46
C ALA A 289 -19.74 10.52 4.38
N ALA A 290 -18.66 11.26 4.63
CA ALA A 290 -18.68 12.48 5.47
C ALA A 290 -17.89 13.63 4.80
N PRO A 291 -18.48 14.29 3.80
CA PRO A 291 -17.81 15.39 3.11
C PRO A 291 -17.42 16.52 4.06
N GLY A 292 -16.18 17.01 3.94
CA GLY A 292 -15.66 18.11 4.78
C GLY A 292 -15.16 17.67 6.17
N VAL A 293 -15.18 16.39 6.49
CA VAL A 293 -14.56 15.85 7.70
C VAL A 293 -13.15 15.36 7.38
N ASP A 294 -12.17 15.81 8.15
CA ASP A 294 -10.81 15.27 8.11
C ASP A 294 -10.71 13.98 8.92
N PHE A 295 -10.15 12.95 8.31
CA PHE A 295 -9.78 11.70 8.97
C PHE A 295 -8.26 11.59 9.07
N GLY A 296 -7.76 11.22 10.23
CA GLY A 296 -6.34 11.01 10.44
C GLY A 296 -6.00 9.53 10.63
N ILE A 297 -4.70 9.25 10.68
CA ILE A 297 -4.17 7.92 10.95
C ILE A 297 -3.01 8.02 11.92
N MET A 298 -2.91 7.06 12.84
CA MET A 298 -1.79 6.93 13.76
C MET A 298 -1.38 5.46 13.93
N ASN A 299 -0.19 5.24 14.46
CA ASN A 299 0.28 3.91 14.84
C ASN A 299 -0.64 3.27 15.90
N LEU A 300 -0.60 1.94 15.99
CA LEU A 300 -1.21 1.18 17.07
C LEU A 300 -0.14 0.79 18.10
N PRO A 301 -0.06 1.45 19.27
CA PRO A 301 0.90 1.08 20.30
C PRO A 301 0.48 -0.25 20.96
N ILE A 302 1.38 -1.23 20.96
CA ILE A 302 1.12 -2.54 21.59
C ILE A 302 1.74 -2.69 22.97
N SER A 303 2.74 -1.88 23.32
CA SER A 303 3.45 -1.94 24.60
C SER A 303 2.97 -0.86 25.56
N THR A 304 3.15 -1.11 26.86
CA THR A 304 3.05 -0.11 27.93
C THR A 304 4.36 0.68 28.12
N ASP A 305 5.45 0.25 27.47
CA ASP A 305 6.71 1.00 27.42
C ASP A 305 6.76 1.82 26.11
N ALA A 306 6.79 3.14 26.23
CA ALA A 306 6.87 4.06 25.11
C ALA A 306 8.17 3.93 24.29
N LYS A 307 9.22 3.31 24.85
CA LYS A 307 10.51 3.05 24.18
C LYS A 307 10.58 1.68 23.51
N ALA A 308 9.58 0.83 23.67
CA ALA A 308 9.55 -0.48 23.02
C ALA A 308 9.64 -0.30 21.49
N TYR A 309 10.45 -1.14 20.85
CA TYR A 309 10.62 -1.08 19.39
C TYR A 309 9.26 -1.14 18.67
N GLY A 310 9.10 -0.24 17.70
CA GLY A 310 7.91 -0.16 16.85
C GLY A 310 6.67 0.44 17.51
N ASN A 311 6.70 0.71 18.83
CA ASN A 311 5.53 1.19 19.57
C ASN A 311 5.07 2.60 19.14
N ASP A 312 5.92 3.37 18.49
CA ASP A 312 5.65 4.69 17.92
C ASP A 312 5.76 4.73 16.38
N SER A 313 5.69 3.57 15.75
CA SER A 313 5.88 3.41 14.30
C SER A 313 4.64 2.81 13.64
N ILE A 314 4.39 3.23 12.40
CA ILE A 314 3.23 2.78 11.60
C ILE A 314 3.68 1.82 10.50
N PRO A 315 2.98 0.70 10.25
CA PRO A 315 3.25 -0.14 9.10
C PRO A 315 3.00 0.61 7.78
N VAL A 316 4.05 0.67 6.94
CA VAL A 316 3.98 1.23 5.58
C VAL A 316 4.52 0.20 4.60
N GLY A 317 3.80 -0.07 3.54
CA GLY A 317 4.21 -1.06 2.55
C GLY A 317 3.50 -0.92 1.20
N VAL A 318 3.81 -1.84 0.31
CA VAL A 318 3.23 -1.91 -1.03
C VAL A 318 2.05 -2.88 -1.02
N PRO A 319 0.83 -2.45 -1.40
CA PRO A 319 -0.35 -3.31 -1.37
C PRO A 319 -0.40 -4.32 -2.53
N GLY A 320 0.45 -4.18 -3.53
CA GLY A 320 0.56 -5.10 -4.65
C GLY A 320 1.52 -4.63 -5.73
N TYR A 321 1.89 -5.58 -6.58
CA TYR A 321 2.86 -5.38 -7.65
C TYR A 321 2.23 -5.70 -9.00
N PHE A 322 2.58 -4.92 -10.01
CA PHE A 322 2.24 -5.20 -11.40
C PHE A 322 3.28 -6.12 -12.01
N MET A 323 2.84 -7.25 -12.50
CA MET A 323 3.64 -8.23 -13.23
C MET A 323 3.19 -8.27 -14.70
N VAL A 324 4.08 -8.63 -15.61
CA VAL A 324 3.78 -8.74 -17.05
C VAL A 324 4.10 -10.14 -17.52
N ASP A 325 3.10 -10.81 -18.09
CA ASP A 325 3.22 -12.18 -18.60
C ASP A 325 4.24 -12.28 -19.74
N THR A 326 4.99 -13.40 -19.75
CA THR A 326 5.93 -13.75 -20.84
C THR A 326 5.63 -15.10 -21.47
N LYS A 327 4.71 -15.87 -20.92
CA LYS A 327 4.41 -17.22 -21.40
C LYS A 327 3.43 -17.22 -22.57
N GLN A 328 2.49 -16.30 -22.56
CA GLN A 328 1.43 -16.25 -23.57
C GLN A 328 1.32 -14.89 -24.27
N SER A 329 1.78 -13.81 -23.62
CA SER A 329 1.75 -12.48 -24.19
C SER A 329 2.80 -12.29 -25.29
N THR A 330 2.41 -11.67 -26.37
CA THR A 330 3.29 -11.25 -27.46
C THR A 330 4.22 -10.11 -27.02
N LYS A 331 5.29 -9.85 -27.77
CA LYS A 331 6.16 -8.70 -27.51
C LYS A 331 5.38 -7.39 -27.56
N ALA A 332 4.46 -7.24 -28.51
CA ALA A 332 3.68 -6.00 -28.68
C ALA A 332 2.76 -5.75 -27.46
N GLU A 333 2.14 -6.80 -26.90
CA GLU A 333 1.35 -6.69 -25.67
C GLU A 333 2.19 -6.31 -24.47
N ARG A 334 3.37 -6.91 -24.31
CA ARG A 334 4.30 -6.54 -23.23
C ARG A 334 4.81 -5.10 -23.36
N ASP A 335 5.15 -4.66 -24.58
CA ASP A 335 5.54 -3.28 -24.82
C ASP A 335 4.40 -2.32 -24.44
N GLY A 336 3.15 -2.65 -24.76
CA GLY A 336 1.98 -1.87 -24.38
C GLY A 336 1.73 -1.87 -22.86
N ALA A 337 2.00 -2.97 -22.18
CA ALA A 337 1.93 -3.05 -20.72
C ALA A 337 2.94 -2.12 -20.05
N ILE A 338 4.19 -2.15 -20.53
CA ILE A 338 5.26 -1.28 -20.03
C ILE A 338 4.93 0.20 -20.32
N ASP A 339 4.39 0.49 -21.51
CA ASP A 339 3.99 1.84 -21.92
C ASP A 339 2.89 2.39 -20.99
N PHE A 340 1.83 1.60 -20.74
CA PHE A 340 0.75 1.99 -19.82
C PHE A 340 1.27 2.27 -18.41
N LEU A 341 2.05 1.36 -17.83
CA LEU A 341 2.56 1.53 -16.47
C LEU A 341 3.54 2.71 -16.39
N THR A 342 4.36 2.90 -17.44
CA THR A 342 5.24 4.07 -17.53
C THR A 342 4.41 5.36 -17.62
N TRP A 343 3.37 5.41 -18.46
CA TRP A 343 2.48 6.56 -18.55
C TRP A 343 1.81 6.85 -17.20
N LEU A 344 1.29 5.82 -16.53
CA LEU A 344 0.58 5.97 -15.25
C LEU A 344 1.48 6.64 -14.18
N TYR A 345 2.74 6.25 -14.10
CA TYR A 345 3.62 6.72 -13.03
C TYR A 345 4.55 7.88 -13.43
N THR A 346 4.71 8.19 -14.71
CA THR A 346 5.64 9.23 -15.13
C THR A 346 5.03 10.39 -15.92
N SER A 347 3.81 10.24 -16.46
CA SER A 347 3.14 11.35 -17.14
C SER A 347 2.38 12.23 -16.13
N PRO A 348 2.22 13.55 -16.40
CA PRO A 348 1.42 14.43 -15.53
C PRO A 348 -0.01 13.95 -15.34
N ALA A 349 -0.65 13.43 -16.40
CA ALA A 349 -2.01 12.90 -16.34
C ALA A 349 -2.09 11.63 -15.47
N GLY A 350 -1.18 10.66 -15.69
CA GLY A 350 -1.12 9.44 -14.90
C GLY A 350 -0.84 9.73 -13.42
N GLN A 351 0.14 10.58 -13.12
CA GLN A 351 0.44 11.02 -11.76
C GLN A 351 -0.78 11.68 -11.07
N GLY A 352 -1.56 12.45 -11.82
CA GLY A 352 -2.79 13.05 -11.32
C GLY A 352 -3.83 11.99 -10.93
N PHE A 353 -4.00 10.92 -11.74
CA PHE A 353 -4.87 9.82 -11.38
C PHE A 353 -4.38 9.05 -10.15
N VAL A 354 -3.08 8.86 -9.99
CA VAL A 354 -2.54 8.14 -8.83
C VAL A 354 -2.69 8.95 -7.53
N ALA A 355 -2.28 10.22 -7.51
CA ALA A 355 -2.07 10.95 -6.25
C ALA A 355 -3.14 11.99 -5.90
N ASN A 356 -3.92 12.49 -6.87
CA ASN A 356 -5.01 13.40 -6.53
C ASN A 356 -6.06 12.68 -5.67
N PRO A 357 -6.72 13.36 -4.73
CA PRO A 357 -7.83 12.78 -3.99
C PRO A 357 -9.02 12.46 -4.90
N VAL A 358 -9.89 11.56 -4.45
CA VAL A 358 -11.09 11.11 -5.20
C VAL A 358 -11.97 12.29 -5.60
N THR A 359 -12.10 13.30 -4.74
CA THR A 359 -12.83 14.54 -5.00
C THR A 359 -12.27 15.35 -6.18
N LYS A 360 -11.05 15.05 -6.63
CA LYS A 360 -10.41 15.64 -7.82
C LYS A 360 -10.17 14.60 -8.92
N GLY A 361 -10.87 13.49 -8.89
CA GLY A 361 -10.81 12.42 -9.92
C GLY A 361 -9.58 11.52 -9.85
N GLY A 362 -8.80 11.57 -8.76
CA GLY A 362 -7.66 10.67 -8.55
C GLY A 362 -7.98 9.54 -7.57
N MET A 363 -7.01 8.66 -7.35
CA MET A 363 -7.14 7.51 -6.46
C MET A 363 -6.68 7.80 -5.01
N GLY A 364 -6.06 8.96 -4.76
CA GLY A 364 -5.58 9.36 -3.44
C GLY A 364 -4.38 8.56 -2.91
N PHE A 365 -3.66 7.88 -3.78
CA PHE A 365 -2.57 6.99 -3.39
C PHE A 365 -1.28 7.74 -3.07
N ILE A 366 -0.44 7.12 -2.24
CA ILE A 366 0.91 7.60 -1.93
C ILE A 366 1.87 7.02 -2.95
N PRO A 367 2.51 7.88 -3.79
CA PRO A 367 3.42 7.40 -4.82
C PRO A 367 4.71 6.81 -4.22
N VAL A 368 5.24 5.78 -4.88
CA VAL A 368 6.52 5.13 -4.53
C VAL A 368 7.63 5.38 -5.55
N TYR A 369 7.32 6.14 -6.61
CA TYR A 369 8.26 6.46 -7.70
C TYR A 369 8.88 7.84 -7.49
N SER A 370 10.19 7.96 -7.60
CA SER A 370 10.89 9.25 -7.55
C SER A 370 10.49 10.13 -8.75
N GLY A 371 10.57 11.45 -8.56
CA GLY A 371 10.16 12.40 -9.59
C GLY A 371 8.65 12.60 -9.74
N PHE A 372 7.85 12.06 -8.83
CA PHE A 372 6.42 12.32 -8.77
C PHE A 372 6.17 13.79 -8.41
N LYS A 373 5.49 14.52 -9.29
CA LYS A 373 5.23 15.96 -9.11
C LYS A 373 3.94 16.25 -8.34
N VAL A 374 2.96 15.36 -8.46
CA VAL A 374 1.70 15.47 -7.73
C VAL A 374 1.89 14.87 -6.34
N GLN A 375 1.72 15.68 -5.30
CA GLN A 375 1.83 15.22 -3.93
C GLN A 375 0.46 14.81 -3.40
N PRO A 376 0.36 13.74 -2.59
CA PRO A 376 -0.88 13.37 -1.93
C PRO A 376 -1.40 14.53 -1.07
N ALA A 377 -2.63 14.95 -1.31
CA ALA A 377 -3.20 16.14 -0.66
C ALA A 377 -4.07 15.79 0.55
N THR A 378 -4.39 14.50 0.76
CA THR A 378 -5.27 14.05 1.84
C THR A 378 -4.61 14.20 3.21
N TYR A 379 -5.44 14.27 4.26
CA TYR A 379 -4.91 14.42 5.61
C TYR A 379 -4.16 13.17 6.06
N MET A 380 -4.68 11.96 5.80
CA MET A 380 -4.00 10.71 6.14
C MET A 380 -2.65 10.56 5.43
N ALA A 381 -2.58 10.89 4.15
CA ALA A 381 -1.32 10.82 3.40
C ALA A 381 -0.24 11.75 3.98
N LYS A 382 -0.64 12.94 4.47
CA LYS A 382 0.28 13.87 5.17
C LYS A 382 0.74 13.30 6.50
N GLU A 383 -0.14 12.66 7.27
CA GLU A 383 0.25 12.01 8.53
C GLU A 383 1.21 10.84 8.29
N ILE A 384 0.94 9.98 7.30
CA ILE A 384 1.84 8.89 6.92
C ILE A 384 3.21 9.43 6.51
N SER A 385 3.24 10.51 5.73
CA SER A 385 4.50 11.15 5.32
C SER A 385 5.36 11.59 6.50
N LYS A 386 4.75 12.04 7.62
CA LYS A 386 5.50 12.40 8.84
C LYS A 386 6.21 11.19 9.44
N TYR A 387 5.54 10.03 9.49
CA TYR A 387 6.17 8.79 9.96
C TYR A 387 7.33 8.37 9.04
N VAL A 388 7.14 8.44 7.73
CA VAL A 388 8.18 8.09 6.75
C VAL A 388 9.40 8.99 6.90
N VAL A 389 9.20 10.31 6.97
CA VAL A 389 10.30 11.29 7.14
C VAL A 389 11.03 11.11 8.48
N ALA A 390 10.30 10.74 9.54
CA ALA A 390 10.87 10.49 10.85
C ALA A 390 11.57 9.12 10.98
N GLY A 391 11.53 8.26 9.93
CA GLY A 391 12.03 6.88 9.99
C GLY A 391 11.24 5.98 10.96
N LYS A 392 10.00 6.36 11.29
CA LYS A 392 9.12 5.64 12.23
C LYS A 392 8.12 4.77 11.46
N THR A 393 8.65 3.89 10.65
CA THR A 393 7.86 2.92 9.88
C THR A 393 8.18 1.49 10.28
N LEU A 394 7.17 0.65 10.22
CA LEU A 394 7.27 -0.79 10.32
C LEU A 394 7.07 -1.41 8.94
N GLU A 395 7.70 -2.55 8.71
CA GLU A 395 7.58 -3.29 7.47
C GLU A 395 6.21 -3.98 7.35
N TRP A 396 5.70 -4.07 6.13
CA TRP A 396 4.59 -4.97 5.80
C TRP A 396 5.12 -6.39 5.64
N ILE A 397 5.42 -7.05 6.76
CA ILE A 397 5.94 -8.41 6.78
C ILE A 397 4.90 -9.42 6.26
N ASN A 398 3.60 -9.08 6.32
CA ASN A 398 2.52 -9.87 5.75
C ASN A 398 2.61 -10.03 4.22
N THR A 399 3.40 -9.21 3.54
CA THR A 399 3.73 -9.36 2.12
C THR A 399 4.42 -10.69 1.83
N TYR A 400 5.13 -11.22 2.83
CA TYR A 400 5.89 -12.47 2.74
C TYR A 400 5.11 -13.70 3.22
N TYR A 401 3.85 -13.55 3.64
CA TYR A 401 3.06 -14.70 4.05
C TYR A 401 2.75 -15.60 2.85
N PRO A 402 2.85 -16.93 3.01
CA PRO A 402 2.39 -17.86 1.99
C PRO A 402 0.95 -17.60 1.60
N ALA A 403 0.62 -17.81 0.34
CA ALA A 403 -0.75 -17.68 -0.15
C ALA A 403 -1.74 -18.50 0.69
N GLY A 404 -2.87 -17.90 1.05
CA GLY A 404 -3.90 -18.51 1.89
C GLY A 404 -3.64 -18.52 3.40
N LEU A 405 -2.40 -18.27 3.87
CA LEU A 405 -2.09 -18.31 5.30
C LEU A 405 -2.85 -17.23 6.09
N GLN A 406 -2.91 -16.02 5.56
CA GLN A 406 -3.66 -14.92 6.21
C GLN A 406 -5.15 -15.24 6.36
N GLU A 407 -5.74 -15.97 5.42
CA GLU A 407 -7.13 -16.40 5.48
C GLU A 407 -7.32 -17.43 6.58
N THR A 408 -6.43 -18.42 6.65
CA THR A 408 -6.45 -19.44 7.69
C THR A 408 -6.31 -18.81 9.08
N VAL A 409 -5.30 -17.95 9.28
CA VAL A 409 -5.09 -17.25 10.56
C VAL A 409 -6.28 -16.36 10.88
N GLY A 410 -6.80 -15.59 9.92
CA GLY A 410 -7.92 -14.70 10.13
C GLY A 410 -9.22 -15.42 10.49
N LYS A 411 -9.63 -16.39 9.67
CA LYS A 411 -10.92 -17.10 9.84
C LYS A 411 -10.90 -18.15 10.95
N VAL A 412 -9.85 -19.01 10.96
CA VAL A 412 -9.83 -20.16 11.87
C VAL A 412 -9.34 -19.81 13.27
N SER A 413 -8.44 -18.83 13.39
CA SER A 413 -7.85 -18.46 14.68
C SER A 413 -8.44 -17.16 15.23
N MET A 414 -8.27 -16.05 14.53
CA MET A 414 -8.53 -14.73 15.10
C MET A 414 -10.01 -14.38 15.19
N GLN A 415 -10.84 -14.76 14.21
CA GLN A 415 -12.29 -14.57 14.31
C GLN A 415 -12.90 -15.40 15.46
N GLN A 416 -12.37 -16.60 15.73
CA GLN A 416 -12.83 -17.40 16.87
C GLN A 416 -12.47 -16.73 18.20
N TYR A 417 -11.28 -16.16 18.32
CA TYR A 417 -10.88 -15.40 19.50
C TYR A 417 -11.64 -14.08 19.64
N PHE A 418 -11.87 -13.40 18.52
CA PHE A 418 -12.65 -12.16 18.50
C PHE A 418 -14.05 -12.35 19.06
N THR A 419 -14.67 -13.51 18.81
CA THR A 419 -16.03 -13.87 19.26
C THR A 419 -16.06 -14.71 20.54
N ASP A 420 -14.95 -14.75 21.30
CA ASP A 420 -14.83 -15.46 22.56
C ASP A 420 -15.13 -16.99 22.50
N LYS A 421 -14.93 -17.60 21.32
CA LYS A 421 -15.10 -19.04 21.11
C LYS A 421 -13.88 -19.87 21.49
N ILE A 422 -12.72 -19.26 21.57
CA ILE A 422 -11.47 -19.88 21.99
C ILE A 422 -10.75 -18.99 23.00
N SER A 423 -9.91 -19.59 23.83
CA SER A 423 -9.07 -18.87 24.81
C SER A 423 -7.86 -18.22 24.15
N ALA A 424 -7.16 -17.37 24.89
CA ALA A 424 -5.86 -16.78 24.49
C ALA A 424 -4.78 -17.84 24.20
N ALA A 425 -4.76 -18.92 24.99
CA ALA A 425 -3.84 -20.04 24.79
C ALA A 425 -4.18 -20.82 23.51
N ASP A 426 -5.47 -21.02 23.25
CA ASP A 426 -5.93 -21.68 22.01
C ASP A 426 -5.62 -20.81 20.78
N LEU A 427 -5.76 -19.47 20.88
CA LEU A 427 -5.38 -18.57 19.80
C LEU A 427 -3.88 -18.70 19.45
N ALA A 428 -3.00 -18.67 20.46
CA ALA A 428 -1.56 -18.85 20.24
C ALA A 428 -1.26 -20.19 19.54
N THR A 429 -1.87 -21.27 20.03
CA THR A 429 -1.75 -22.62 19.45
C THR A 429 -2.29 -22.69 18.02
N ALA A 430 -3.46 -22.08 17.76
CA ALA A 430 -4.07 -22.07 16.43
C ALA A 430 -3.22 -21.31 15.41
N ILE A 431 -2.65 -20.16 15.78
CA ILE A 431 -1.72 -19.41 14.92
C ILE A 431 -0.44 -20.23 14.66
N GLN A 432 0.17 -20.83 15.70
CA GLN A 432 1.34 -21.69 15.53
C GLN A 432 1.07 -22.86 14.58
N ASN A 433 -0.07 -23.53 14.71
CA ASN A 433 -0.47 -24.63 13.85
C ASN A 433 -0.72 -24.19 12.40
N ALA A 434 -1.31 -23.02 12.19
CA ALA A 434 -1.49 -22.47 10.85
C ALA A 434 -0.17 -22.18 10.13
N TRP A 435 0.85 -21.76 10.87
CA TRP A 435 2.19 -21.51 10.32
C TRP A 435 3.03 -22.76 10.12
N LYS A 436 2.85 -23.78 10.98
CA LYS A 436 3.69 -24.99 10.99
C LYS A 436 3.66 -25.72 9.65
N GLY A 437 4.83 -25.95 9.06
CA GLY A 437 4.96 -26.61 7.77
C GLY A 437 4.65 -25.73 6.56
N SER A 438 4.40 -24.43 6.77
CA SER A 438 4.17 -23.51 5.65
C SER A 438 5.43 -23.35 4.79
N THR A 439 5.25 -23.18 3.47
CA THR A 439 6.38 -22.99 2.54
C THR A 439 7.06 -21.65 2.83
N LYS A 440 8.39 -21.68 2.97
CA LYS A 440 9.21 -20.48 3.26
C LYS A 440 9.43 -19.60 2.02
N THR A 441 8.35 -19.14 1.39
CA THR A 441 8.39 -18.31 0.18
C THR A 441 9.23 -17.05 0.34
N TRP A 442 9.35 -16.53 1.57
CA TRP A 442 10.18 -15.36 1.92
C TRP A 442 11.70 -15.63 1.86
N ARG A 443 12.13 -16.86 1.74
CA ARG A 443 13.56 -17.23 1.56
C ARG A 443 13.96 -17.39 0.10
N GLY A 444 13.06 -17.10 -0.83
CA GLY A 444 13.20 -17.43 -2.25
C GLY A 444 12.72 -18.86 -2.54
N ALA A 445 12.59 -19.22 -3.83
CA ALA A 445 12.25 -20.59 -4.17
C ALA A 445 13.29 -21.53 -3.57
N ALA A 446 12.83 -22.54 -2.85
CA ALA A 446 13.70 -23.64 -2.46
C ALA A 446 14.35 -24.21 -3.74
N THR A 447 15.67 -24.13 -3.80
CA THR A 447 16.49 -24.77 -4.85
C THR A 447 16.34 -26.28 -4.76
#